data_47555c7e8acb1ebf5f999814d76644cc
#
_entry.id   47555c7e8acb1ebf5f999814d76644cc
#
_cell.length_a   1.000
_cell.length_b   1.000
_cell.length_c   1.000
_cell.angle_alpha   90.00
_cell.angle_beta   90.00
_cell.angle_gamma   90.00
#
_symmetry.space_group_name_H-M   'P 1'
#
loop_
_entity.id
_entity.type
_entity.pdbx_description
1 polymer ?
#
loop_
_entity_poly.entity_id
_entity_poly.type
_entity_poly.pdbx_seq_one_letter_code
_entity_poly.pdbx_strand_id
1 'polypeptide(L)'
;DFGMSHVSRNAIIRYKLYEELKDNGYKTLYSNTYIPKEKLFSKDFDIEHIIPQARLFDDSFSNKTLEVKSINIEKGSKTAYDFVEEKYGEQGLQEYLNRCEVLFRDKKTKLRKLKMQER
;
A
#
# COMPACT_ATOMS: atom_id res chain seq x y z
N ASP A 1 -28.84 2.68 8.90
CA ASP A 1 -28.48 2.95 9.09
C ASP A 1 -27.68 3.15 9.83
N PHE A 2 -27.84 3.03 10.22
CA PHE A 2 -27.16 3.22 11.30
C PHE A 2 -25.72 3.27 11.08
N GLY A 3 -25.13 2.39 10.81
CA GLY A 3 -23.72 2.40 10.60
C GLY A 3 -23.26 3.40 9.57
N MET A 4 -24.12 3.67 8.62
CA MET A 4 -23.72 4.53 7.50
C MET A 4 -23.46 5.96 7.92
N SER A 5 -24.22 6.48 8.86
CA SER A 5 -24.04 7.86 9.26
C SER A 5 -22.80 8.06 10.10
N HIS A 6 -22.12 6.96 10.47
CA HIS A 6 -20.95 7.02 11.33
C HIS A 6 -19.73 6.36 10.70
N VAL A 7 -19.71 6.26 9.36
CA VAL A 7 -18.56 5.69 8.67
C VAL A 7 -17.36 6.59 8.93
N SER A 8 -16.31 6.02 9.49
CA SER A 8 -15.13 6.79 9.85
C SER A 8 -14.34 7.18 8.60
N ARG A 9 -13.55 8.25 8.75
CA ARG A 9 -12.66 8.69 7.70
C ARG A 9 -11.71 7.56 7.32
N ASN A 10 -11.24 6.81 8.32
CA ASN A 10 -10.34 5.69 8.10
C ASN A 10 -10.98 4.63 7.23
N ALA A 11 -12.26 4.33 7.46
CA ALA A 11 -12.96 3.32 6.67
C ALA A 11 -13.10 3.76 5.21
N ILE A 12 -13.36 5.04 4.98
CA ILE A 12 -13.45 5.58 3.63
C ILE A 12 -12.11 5.46 2.92
N ILE A 13 -11.03 5.80 3.62
CA ILE A 13 -9.69 5.71 3.04
C ILE A 13 -9.35 4.25 2.71
N ARG A 14 -9.65 3.32 3.62
CA ARG A 14 -9.41 1.90 3.37
C ARG A 14 -10.13 1.43 2.11
N TYR A 15 -11.38 1.81 1.97
CA TYR A 15 -12.15 1.39 0.81
C TYR A 15 -11.55 1.95 -0.49
N LYS A 16 -11.15 3.22 -0.47
CA LYS A 16 -10.55 3.84 -1.65
C LYS A 16 -9.22 3.18 -2.02
N LEU A 17 -8.41 2.86 -1.01
CA LEU A 17 -7.14 2.18 -1.25
C LEU A 17 -7.37 0.76 -1.79
N TYR A 18 -8.40 0.09 -1.29
CA TYR A 18 -8.78 -1.23 -1.79
C TYR A 18 -9.15 -1.15 -3.27
N GLU A 19 -9.96 -0.16 -3.65
CA GLU A 19 -10.37 -0.01 -5.04
C GLU A 19 -9.20 0.29 -5.97
N GLU A 20 -8.17 0.95 -5.49
CA GLU A 20 -6.97 1.18 -6.29
C GLU A 20 -6.27 -0.12 -6.68
N LEU A 21 -6.49 -1.19 -5.93
CA LEU A 21 -5.83 -2.46 -6.18
C LEU A 21 -6.64 -3.37 -7.11
N LYS A 22 -7.76 -2.88 -7.61
CA LYS A 22 -8.67 -3.68 -8.40
C LYS A 22 -7.98 -4.38 -9.59
N ASP A 23 -7.18 -3.63 -10.34
CA ASP A 23 -6.55 -4.18 -11.53
C ASP A 23 -5.38 -5.13 -11.20
N ASN A 24 -5.06 -5.26 -9.93
CA ASN A 24 -4.12 -6.26 -9.44
C ASN A 24 -4.86 -7.42 -8.75
N GLY A 25 -6.15 -7.56 -9.01
CA GLY A 25 -6.95 -8.61 -8.40
C GLY A 25 -7.14 -8.40 -6.91
N TYR A 26 -7.13 -7.16 -6.46
CA TYR A 26 -7.28 -6.80 -5.05
C TYR A 26 -6.18 -7.42 -4.19
N LYS A 27 -4.98 -7.48 -4.74
CA LYS A 27 -3.80 -7.95 -4.00
C LYS A 27 -2.93 -6.78 -3.62
N THR A 28 -2.27 -6.89 -2.47
CA THR A 28 -1.42 -5.82 -1.96
C THR A 28 -0.18 -5.63 -2.84
N LEU A 29 0.40 -4.45 -2.78
CA LEU A 29 1.52 -4.11 -3.66
C LEU A 29 2.81 -4.84 -3.29
N TYR A 30 3.15 -4.89 -2.00
CA TYR A 30 4.45 -5.44 -1.59
C TYR A 30 4.44 -6.96 -1.57
N SER A 31 3.55 -7.54 -0.79
CA SER A 31 3.53 -9.00 -0.63
C SER A 31 2.61 -9.69 -1.63
N ASN A 32 1.89 -8.92 -2.42
CA ASN A 32 0.97 -9.44 -3.43
C ASN A 32 -0.06 -10.40 -2.81
N THR A 33 -0.57 -10.02 -1.64
CA THR A 33 -1.52 -10.83 -0.87
C THR A 33 -2.94 -10.40 -1.18
N TYR A 34 -3.79 -11.36 -1.50
CA TYR A 34 -5.20 -11.09 -1.77
C TYR A 34 -5.89 -10.57 -0.52
N ILE A 35 -6.71 -9.54 -0.68
CA ILE A 35 -7.51 -8.97 0.42
C ILE A 35 -8.94 -9.46 0.25
N PRO A 36 -9.38 -10.41 1.08
CA PRO A 36 -10.80 -10.80 1.04
C PRO A 36 -11.64 -9.60 1.43
N LYS A 37 -12.73 -9.38 0.72
CA LYS A 37 -13.56 -8.21 0.95
C LYS A 37 -14.04 -8.14 2.41
N GLU A 38 -14.36 -9.29 2.98
CA GLU A 38 -14.84 -9.34 4.37
C GLU A 38 -13.75 -9.02 5.39
N LYS A 39 -12.49 -8.97 4.95
CA LYS A 39 -11.37 -8.64 5.84
C LYS A 39 -10.83 -7.24 5.61
N LEU A 40 -11.44 -6.49 4.70
CA LEU A 40 -10.95 -5.16 4.36
C LEU A 40 -10.81 -4.25 5.58
N PHE A 41 -11.74 -4.34 6.51
CA PHE A 41 -11.74 -3.49 7.71
C PHE A 41 -11.22 -4.21 8.94
N SER A 42 -10.64 -5.39 8.76
CA SER A 42 -10.12 -6.17 9.89
C SER A 42 -8.73 -5.68 10.26
N LYS A 43 -8.18 -6.24 11.33
CA LYS A 43 -6.83 -5.92 11.79
C LYS A 43 -5.75 -6.63 10.97
N ASP A 44 -6.14 -7.49 10.04
CA ASP A 44 -5.17 -8.22 9.23
C ASP A 44 -4.47 -7.34 8.22
N PHE A 45 -5.10 -6.23 7.84
CA PHE A 45 -4.57 -5.29 6.85
C PHE A 45 -4.52 -3.90 7.43
N ASP A 46 -3.42 -3.20 7.20
CA ASP A 46 -3.22 -1.85 7.71
C ASP A 46 -3.09 -0.85 6.58
N ILE A 47 -3.40 0.40 6.90
CA ILE A 47 -3.06 1.52 6.02
C ILE A 47 -1.57 1.78 6.22
N GLU A 48 -0.82 1.66 5.14
CA GLU A 48 0.63 1.68 5.17
C GLU A 48 1.13 2.96 4.50
N HIS A 49 2.09 3.64 5.13
CA HIS A 49 2.74 4.81 4.54
C HIS A 49 3.88 4.34 3.64
N ILE A 50 3.77 4.64 2.36
CA ILE A 50 4.75 4.19 1.36
C ILE A 50 6.13 4.75 1.67
N ILE A 51 6.21 6.07 1.89
CA ILE A 51 7.40 6.71 2.44
C ILE A 51 7.16 6.83 3.93
N PRO A 52 8.03 6.23 4.76
CA PRO A 52 7.80 6.26 6.22
C PRO A 52 7.79 7.68 6.75
N GLN A 53 6.93 7.95 7.72
CA GLN A 53 6.82 9.27 8.32
C GLN A 53 8.12 9.70 9.00
N ALA A 54 8.95 8.75 9.41
CA ALA A 54 10.25 9.06 10.00
C ALA A 54 11.17 9.74 8.99
N ARG A 55 10.95 9.51 7.70
CA ARG A 55 11.78 10.10 6.65
C ARG A 55 11.20 11.39 6.12
N LEU A 56 9.89 11.39 5.91
CA LEU A 56 9.19 12.53 5.34
C LEU A 56 7.76 12.44 5.84
N PHE A 57 7.36 13.43 6.63
CA PHE A 57 6.00 13.42 7.12
C PHE A 57 5.05 13.76 5.99
N ASP A 58 4.43 12.76 5.42
CA ASP A 58 3.52 12.89 4.29
C ASP A 58 2.33 11.96 4.54
N ASP A 59 1.23 12.55 5.00
CA ASP A 59 0.03 11.81 5.33
C ASP A 59 -1.02 11.90 4.22
N SER A 60 -0.59 12.24 3.00
CA SER A 60 -1.51 12.34 1.87
C SER A 60 -1.96 10.97 1.39
N PHE A 61 -3.10 10.95 0.71
CA PHE A 61 -3.64 9.71 0.14
C PHE A 61 -2.63 9.05 -0.81
N SER A 62 -1.90 9.86 -1.57
CA SER A 62 -0.92 9.33 -2.53
C SER A 62 0.26 8.64 -1.86
N ASN A 63 0.42 8.79 -0.53
CA ASN A 63 1.47 8.11 0.21
C ASN A 63 0.95 6.92 0.99
N LYS A 64 -0.24 6.42 0.66
CA LYS A 64 -0.86 5.33 1.41
C LYS A 64 -1.23 4.16 0.50
N THR A 65 -1.18 2.96 1.06
CA THR A 65 -1.68 1.76 0.42
C THR A 65 -2.12 0.80 1.52
N LEU A 66 -2.68 -0.33 1.13
CA LEU A 66 -3.06 -1.36 2.10
C LEU A 66 -2.04 -2.49 2.04
N GLU A 67 -1.66 -2.99 3.20
CA GLU A 67 -0.73 -4.10 3.27
C GLU A 67 -1.04 -4.97 4.48
N VAL A 68 -0.62 -6.23 4.42
CA VAL A 68 -0.73 -7.16 5.52
C VAL A 68 -0.01 -6.56 6.74
N LYS A 69 -0.67 -6.61 7.90
CA LYS A 69 -0.13 -5.98 9.10
C LYS A 69 1.29 -6.42 9.42
N SER A 70 1.58 -7.72 9.34
CA SER A 70 2.91 -8.21 9.65
C SER A 70 3.95 -7.69 8.66
N ILE A 71 3.57 -7.54 7.40
CA ILE A 71 4.47 -7.03 6.37
C ILE A 71 4.73 -5.55 6.63
N ASN A 72 3.70 -4.80 7.01
CA ASN A 72 3.85 -3.39 7.36
C ASN A 72 4.82 -3.21 8.52
N ILE A 73 4.69 -4.04 9.55
CA ILE A 73 5.59 -3.99 10.71
C ILE A 73 7.02 -4.31 10.28
N GLU A 74 7.17 -5.33 9.43
CA GLU A 74 8.50 -5.74 8.97
C GLU A 74 9.18 -4.65 8.16
N LYS A 75 8.42 -3.90 7.37
CA LYS A 75 8.97 -2.80 6.56
C LYS A 75 9.57 -1.70 7.44
N GLY A 76 8.91 -1.40 8.56
CA GLY A 76 9.43 -0.40 9.48
C GLY A 76 9.67 0.94 8.79
N SER A 77 10.87 1.47 8.93
CA SER A 77 11.22 2.80 8.41
C SER A 77 11.87 2.75 7.02
N LYS A 78 11.79 1.62 6.33
CA LYS A 78 12.33 1.52 4.97
C LYS A 78 11.35 2.10 3.96
N THR A 79 11.89 2.57 2.82
CA THR A 79 11.01 2.92 1.69
C THR A 79 10.42 1.62 1.13
N ALA A 80 9.32 1.75 0.39
CA ALA A 80 8.69 0.58 -0.21
C ALA A 80 9.65 -0.15 -1.15
N TYR A 81 10.34 0.60 -1.99
CA TYR A 81 11.30 0.03 -2.93
C TYR A 81 12.37 -0.78 -2.21
N ASP A 82 13.01 -0.16 -1.21
CA ASP A 82 14.11 -0.82 -0.50
C ASP A 82 13.63 -2.05 0.26
N PHE A 83 12.46 -1.97 0.87
CA PHE A 83 11.91 -3.10 1.60
C PHE A 83 11.65 -4.29 0.67
N VAL A 84 11.01 -4.02 -0.48
CA VAL A 84 10.67 -5.09 -1.41
C VAL A 84 11.94 -5.73 -1.98
N GLU A 85 12.93 -4.90 -2.31
CA GLU A 85 14.18 -5.43 -2.83
C GLU A 85 14.87 -6.32 -1.80
N GLU A 86 14.91 -5.86 -0.56
CA GLU A 86 15.57 -6.61 0.51
C GLU A 86 14.87 -7.92 0.81
N LYS A 87 13.53 -7.87 0.86
CA LYS A 87 12.77 -9.05 1.26
C LYS A 87 12.59 -10.07 0.14
N TYR A 88 12.32 -9.59 -1.07
CA TYR A 88 11.93 -10.47 -2.17
C TYR A 88 12.97 -10.59 -3.27
N GLY A 89 14.06 -9.87 -3.17
CA GLY A 89 15.15 -9.95 -4.14
C GLY A 89 14.86 -9.25 -5.45
N GLU A 90 15.77 -9.41 -6.40
CA GLU A 90 15.67 -8.71 -7.67
C GLU A 90 14.41 -9.10 -8.45
N GLN A 91 14.12 -10.38 -8.50
CA GLN A 91 12.94 -10.86 -9.21
C GLN A 91 11.66 -10.29 -8.60
N GLY A 92 11.56 -10.35 -7.27
CA GLY A 92 10.39 -9.81 -6.57
C GLY A 92 10.27 -8.31 -6.75
N LEU A 93 11.40 -7.60 -6.79
CA LEU A 93 11.39 -6.16 -7.03
C LEU A 93 10.84 -5.84 -8.42
N GLN A 94 11.26 -6.59 -9.44
CA GLN A 94 10.76 -6.35 -10.79
C GLN A 94 9.26 -6.61 -10.89
N GLU A 95 8.77 -7.64 -10.22
CA GLU A 95 7.35 -7.93 -10.18
C GLU A 95 6.59 -6.80 -9.48
N TYR A 96 7.15 -6.28 -8.40
CA TYR A 96 6.55 -5.15 -7.68
C TYR A 96 6.48 -3.91 -8.57
N LEU A 97 7.58 -3.59 -9.24
CA LEU A 97 7.62 -2.42 -10.11
C LEU A 97 6.60 -2.54 -11.24
N ASN A 98 6.43 -3.75 -11.75
CA ASN A 98 5.43 -4.02 -12.77
C ASN A 98 4.01 -3.74 -12.25
N ARG A 99 3.72 -4.23 -11.06
CA ARG A 99 2.39 -3.99 -10.45
C ARG A 99 2.15 -2.49 -10.30
N CYS A 100 3.16 -1.77 -9.83
CA CYS A 100 3.03 -0.33 -9.63
C CYS A 100 2.76 0.40 -10.94
N GLU A 101 3.47 0.02 -12.00
CA GLU A 101 3.27 0.66 -13.30
C GLU A 101 1.86 0.41 -13.82
N VAL A 102 1.39 -0.82 -13.72
CA VAL A 102 0.06 -1.16 -14.21
C VAL A 102 -1.01 -0.38 -13.46
N LEU A 103 -0.89 -0.31 -12.13
CA LEU A 103 -1.94 0.29 -11.31
C LEU A 103 -1.88 1.81 -11.28
N PHE A 104 -0.69 2.38 -11.31
CA PHE A 104 -0.53 3.82 -11.03
C PHE A 104 0.12 4.60 -12.16
N ARG A 105 0.08 4.06 -13.36
CA ARG A 105 0.61 4.75 -14.54
C ARG A 105 0.08 6.17 -14.67
N ASP A 106 -1.20 6.36 -14.35
CA ASP A 106 -1.84 7.67 -14.46
C ASP A 106 -1.76 8.48 -13.16
N LYS A 107 -1.14 7.94 -12.12
CA LYS A 107 -1.00 8.60 -10.83
C LYS A 107 0.47 8.78 -10.52
N LYS A 108 1.07 9.74 -11.20
CA LYS A 108 2.53 9.90 -11.20
C LYS A 108 3.11 10.22 -9.83
N THR A 109 2.37 10.97 -9.01
CA THR A 109 2.85 11.30 -7.67
C THR A 109 2.98 10.03 -6.82
N LYS A 110 1.97 9.19 -6.84
CA LYS A 110 2.01 7.94 -6.07
C LYS A 110 3.07 6.99 -6.62
N LEU A 111 3.14 6.88 -7.94
CA LEU A 111 4.12 6.01 -8.58
C LEU A 111 5.54 6.41 -8.20
N ARG A 112 5.81 7.72 -8.18
CA ARG A 112 7.13 8.22 -7.79
C ARG A 112 7.48 7.80 -6.36
N LYS A 113 6.52 7.88 -5.46
CA LYS A 113 6.75 7.49 -4.06
C LYS A 113 7.01 6.00 -3.94
N LEU A 114 6.29 5.19 -4.73
CA LEU A 114 6.48 3.74 -4.72
C LEU A 114 7.84 3.33 -5.24
N LYS A 115 8.47 4.16 -6.07
CA LYS A 115 9.77 3.87 -6.66
C LYS A 115 10.92 4.57 -5.95
N MET A 116 10.63 5.33 -4.90
CA MET A 116 11.66 6.09 -4.19
C MET A 116 12.62 5.16 -3.46
N GLN A 117 13.89 5.37 -3.69
CA GLN A 117 14.94 4.63 -3.02
C GLN A 117 15.57 5.49 -1.93
N GLU A 118 16.07 4.83 -0.93
CA GLU A 118 16.78 5.49 0.15
C GLU A 118 18.19 5.88 -0.33
N ARG A 119 18.64 7.03 0.14
CA ARG A 119 19.98 7.49 -0.18
C ARG A 119 20.89 7.43 1.01
#